data_9cce0d41856ad0e4977a8f31305e1f53
#
_entry.id   9cce0d41856ad0e4977a8f31305e1f53
#
_cell.length_a   1.000
_cell.length_b   1.000
_cell.length_c   1.000
_cell.angle_alpha   90.00
_cell.angle_beta   90.00
_cell.angle_gamma   90.00
#
_symmetry.space_group_name_H-M   'P 1'
#
loop_
_entity.id
_entity.type
_entity.pdbx_description
1 polymer ?
#
loop_
_entity_poly.entity_id
_entity_poly.type
_entity_poly.pdbx_seq_one_letter_code
_entity_poly.pdbx_strand_id
1 'polypeptide(L)'
;MLRVEEDAYWFSLADSDILFWAHGLAANSDYDVEISEPDVSPLQLQGPKSRDIMIKIFGDEILDLKYYWFKKFIHNGVELIISRTGWSSELGYEIF
;
A
#
# COMPACT_ATOMS: atom_id res chain seq x y z
N MET A 1 -2.07 -5.36 5.11
CA MET A 1 -3.27 -4.51 5.31
C MET A 1 -2.84 -3.10 5.65
N LEU A 2 -3.37 -2.12 4.96
CA LEU A 2 -3.16 -0.68 5.21
C LEU A 2 -4.49 -0.07 5.64
N ARG A 3 -4.53 0.65 6.75
CA ARG A 3 -5.69 1.45 7.14
C ARG A 3 -5.55 2.84 6.51
N VAL A 4 -6.12 3.00 5.34
CA VAL A 4 -5.95 4.22 4.53
C VAL A 4 -6.79 5.39 5.03
N GLU A 5 -7.92 5.10 5.71
CA GLU A 5 -8.79 6.05 6.38
C GLU A 5 -9.38 5.43 7.65
N GLU A 6 -10.19 6.17 8.38
CA GLU A 6 -10.75 5.69 9.65
C GLU A 6 -11.54 4.38 9.49
N ASP A 7 -12.27 4.25 8.40
CA ASP A 7 -13.13 3.12 8.06
C ASP A 7 -12.81 2.46 6.71
N ALA A 8 -11.65 2.79 6.13
CA ALA A 8 -11.20 2.24 4.86
C ALA A 8 -9.87 1.48 5.00
N TYR A 9 -9.85 0.27 4.46
CA TYR A 9 -8.72 -0.65 4.55
C TYR A 9 -8.36 -1.22 3.19
N TRP A 10 -7.08 -1.25 2.88
CA TRP A 10 -6.55 -1.95 1.71
C TRP A 10 -5.88 -3.26 2.12
N PHE A 11 -6.18 -4.30 1.38
CA PHE A 11 -5.52 -5.60 1.49
C PHE A 11 -4.62 -5.78 0.27
N SER A 12 -3.32 -5.84 0.50
CA SER A 12 -2.34 -6.21 -0.52
C SER A 12 -1.93 -7.65 -0.28
N LEU A 13 -2.13 -8.50 -1.26
CA LEU A 13 -1.83 -9.92 -1.21
C LEU A 13 -0.75 -10.26 -2.22
N ALA A 14 0.10 -11.22 -1.84
CA ALA A 14 1.21 -11.61 -2.70
C ALA A 14 0.77 -12.45 -3.90
N ASP A 15 -0.20 -13.32 -3.74
CA ASP A 15 -0.57 -14.30 -4.74
C ASP A 15 -1.95 -14.92 -4.44
N SER A 16 -2.98 -14.11 -4.43
CA SER A 16 -4.34 -14.66 -4.37
C SER A 16 -5.38 -13.60 -4.68
N ASP A 17 -6.51 -14.06 -5.19
CA ASP A 17 -7.70 -13.26 -5.40
C ASP A 17 -8.69 -13.53 -4.26
N ILE A 18 -8.88 -12.54 -3.38
CA ILE A 18 -9.86 -12.63 -2.29
C ILE A 18 -11.12 -11.82 -2.54
N LEU A 19 -11.19 -11.10 -3.66
CA LEU A 19 -12.30 -10.18 -3.93
C LEU A 19 -13.65 -10.90 -3.85
N PHE A 20 -13.82 -11.97 -4.61
CA PHE A 20 -15.07 -12.72 -4.63
C PHE A 20 -15.36 -13.44 -3.32
N TRP A 21 -14.33 -13.94 -2.66
CA TRP A 21 -14.50 -14.57 -1.34
C TRP A 21 -14.97 -13.57 -0.29
N ALA A 22 -14.37 -12.39 -0.25
CA ALA A 22 -14.77 -11.30 0.63
C ALA A 22 -16.20 -10.83 0.33
N HIS A 23 -16.57 -10.69 -0.95
CA HIS A 23 -17.96 -10.41 -1.36
C HIS A 23 -18.93 -11.49 -0.87
N GLY A 24 -18.57 -12.75 -1.01
CA GLY A 24 -19.40 -13.87 -0.55
C GLY A 24 -19.62 -13.86 0.96
N LEU A 25 -18.59 -13.55 1.74
CA LEU A 25 -18.70 -13.42 3.20
C LEU A 25 -19.57 -12.20 3.59
N ALA A 26 -19.36 -11.07 2.94
CA ALA A 26 -20.11 -9.85 3.23
C ALA A 26 -21.60 -10.01 2.88
N ALA A 27 -21.92 -10.69 1.78
CA ALA A 27 -23.30 -10.93 1.34
C ALA A 27 -24.13 -11.73 2.36
N ASN A 28 -23.48 -12.56 3.17
CA ASN A 28 -24.12 -13.35 4.23
C ASN A 28 -23.97 -12.74 5.63
N SER A 29 -23.57 -11.49 5.71
CA SER A 29 -23.42 -10.75 6.97
C SER A 29 -24.37 -9.56 7.03
N ASP A 30 -24.54 -9.03 8.24
CA ASP A 30 -25.28 -7.79 8.48
C ASP A 30 -24.38 -6.55 8.48
N TYR A 31 -23.11 -6.69 8.06
CA TYR A 31 -22.16 -5.59 7.99
C TYR A 31 -22.44 -4.67 6.80
N ASP A 32 -22.44 -3.38 7.05
CA ASP A 32 -22.49 -2.35 6.02
C ASP A 32 -21.07 -2.08 5.51
N VAL A 33 -20.67 -2.86 4.52
CA VAL A 33 -19.32 -2.77 3.92
C VAL A 33 -19.41 -2.73 2.41
N GLU A 34 -18.53 -1.93 1.80
CA GLU A 34 -18.27 -1.92 0.38
C GLU A 34 -16.91 -2.57 0.12
N ILE A 35 -16.87 -3.52 -0.80
CA ILE A 35 -15.66 -4.26 -1.17
C ILE A 35 -15.42 -4.06 -2.66
N SER A 36 -14.26 -3.53 -3.00
CA SER A 36 -13.88 -3.27 -4.38
C SER A 36 -12.39 -3.48 -4.60
N GLU A 37 -12.00 -3.65 -5.84
CA GLU A 37 -10.59 -3.62 -6.25
C GLU A 37 -10.26 -2.19 -6.69
N PRO A 38 -9.29 -1.51 -6.04
CA PRO A 38 -8.90 -0.17 -6.44
C PRO A 38 -8.11 -0.21 -7.76
N ASP A 39 -8.31 0.81 -8.59
CA ASP A 39 -7.55 0.97 -9.84
C ASP A 39 -6.16 1.55 -9.54
N VAL A 40 -5.29 0.70 -9.02
CA VAL A 40 -3.90 1.03 -8.71
C VAL A 40 -2.95 -0.01 -9.31
N SER A 41 -1.75 0.43 -9.68
CA SER A 41 -0.70 -0.43 -10.20
C SER A 41 0.50 -0.38 -9.26
N PRO A 42 0.59 -1.30 -8.28
CA PRO A 42 1.66 -1.28 -7.30
C PRO A 42 3.03 -1.44 -7.95
N LEU A 43 3.97 -0.60 -7.55
CA LEU A 43 5.38 -0.72 -7.88
C LEU A 43 6.18 -1.07 -6.65
N GLN A 44 7.11 -2.00 -6.78
CA GLN A 44 8.01 -2.38 -5.71
C GLN A 44 9.44 -1.94 -6.02
N LEU A 45 10.03 -1.18 -5.10
CA LEU A 45 11.44 -0.78 -5.14
C LEU A 45 12.17 -1.43 -3.97
N GLN A 46 13.09 -2.34 -4.25
CA GLN A 46 13.77 -3.17 -3.25
C GLN A 46 15.28 -3.07 -3.34
N GLY A 47 15.94 -3.27 -2.21
CA GLY A 47 17.38 -3.35 -2.10
C GLY A 47 18.03 -2.23 -1.30
N PRO A 48 19.33 -2.32 -1.00
CA PRO A 48 20.03 -1.40 -0.08
C PRO A 48 20.07 0.05 -0.56
N LYS A 49 19.98 0.28 -1.87
CA LYS A 49 19.96 1.63 -2.46
C LYS A 49 18.56 2.19 -2.70
N SER A 50 17.52 1.46 -2.35
CA SER A 50 16.13 1.91 -2.54
C SER A 50 15.84 3.22 -1.82
N ARG A 51 16.37 3.39 -0.61
CA ARG A 51 16.25 4.63 0.17
C ARG A 51 16.80 5.84 -0.59
N ASP A 52 17.98 5.71 -1.20
CA ASP A 52 18.64 6.81 -1.91
C ASP A 52 17.81 7.25 -3.12
N ILE A 53 17.19 6.30 -3.80
CA ILE A 53 16.30 6.56 -4.93
C ILE A 53 15.03 7.27 -4.44
N MET A 54 14.42 6.77 -3.36
CA MET A 54 13.22 7.36 -2.79
C MET A 54 13.45 8.80 -2.31
N ILE A 55 14.61 9.10 -1.71
CA ILE A 55 14.98 10.46 -1.31
C ILE A 55 15.06 11.39 -2.53
N LYS A 56 15.64 10.92 -3.64
CA LYS A 56 15.74 11.72 -4.87
C LYS A 56 14.37 12.06 -5.46
N ILE A 57 13.38 11.20 -5.30
CA ILE A 57 12.05 11.38 -5.89
C ILE A 57 11.12 12.14 -4.93
N PHE A 58 11.10 11.76 -3.66
CA PHE A 58 10.13 12.23 -2.67
C PHE A 58 10.72 13.16 -1.59
N GLY A 59 12.05 13.33 -1.59
CA GLY A 59 12.75 14.14 -0.58
C GLY A 59 12.98 13.39 0.73
N ASP A 60 13.54 14.11 1.72
CA ASP A 60 13.94 13.55 3.01
C ASP A 60 12.74 13.09 3.86
N GLU A 61 11.53 13.51 3.54
CA GLU A 61 10.30 13.11 4.23
C GLU A 61 10.08 11.59 4.19
N ILE A 62 10.62 10.91 3.18
CA ILE A 62 10.55 9.44 3.09
C ILE A 62 11.30 8.75 4.24
N LEU A 63 12.26 9.41 4.87
CA LEU A 63 13.03 8.87 6.00
C LEU A 63 12.19 8.71 7.27
N ASP A 64 11.10 9.47 7.40
CA ASP A 64 10.17 9.39 8.53
C ASP A 64 9.31 8.13 8.47
N LEU A 65 9.27 7.46 7.31
CA LEU A 65 8.47 6.27 7.10
C LEU A 65 9.14 5.05 7.76
N LYS A 66 8.55 4.58 8.85
CA LYS A 66 9.05 3.42 9.61
C LYS A 66 8.68 2.11 8.91
N TYR A 67 9.39 1.06 9.25
CA TYR A 67 9.09 -0.29 8.77
C TYR A 67 7.66 -0.71 9.12
N TYR A 68 6.94 -1.27 8.15
CA TYR A 68 5.50 -1.57 8.19
C TYR A 68 4.57 -0.36 8.34
N TRP A 69 5.08 0.84 8.13
CA TRP A 69 4.25 2.04 8.05
C TRP A 69 4.01 2.43 6.60
N PHE A 70 2.98 3.22 6.38
CA PHE A 70 2.70 3.87 5.11
C PHE A 70 2.36 5.34 5.33
N LYS A 71 2.48 6.12 4.27
CA LYS A 71 2.12 7.54 4.25
C LYS A 71 1.64 7.92 2.85
N LYS A 72 0.76 8.92 2.79
CA LYS A 72 0.35 9.55 1.55
C LYS A 72 1.38 10.60 1.14
N PHE A 73 1.76 10.58 -0.14
CA PHE A 73 2.67 11.56 -0.76
C PHE A 73 2.00 12.14 -1.99
N ILE A 74 2.28 13.42 -2.26
CA ILE A 74 1.88 14.05 -3.52
C ILE A 74 3.11 14.16 -4.41
N HIS A 75 3.05 13.56 -5.59
CA HIS A 75 4.12 13.61 -6.59
C HIS A 75 3.55 14.06 -7.94
N ASN A 76 4.03 15.20 -8.45
CA ASN A 76 3.54 15.81 -9.68
C ASN A 76 1.99 15.97 -9.70
N GLY A 77 1.40 16.35 -8.58
CA GLY A 77 -0.05 16.51 -8.44
C GLY A 77 -0.85 15.22 -8.27
N VAL A 78 -0.20 14.06 -8.23
CA VAL A 78 -0.83 12.75 -8.01
C VAL A 78 -0.60 12.30 -6.58
N GLU A 79 -1.66 11.91 -5.89
CA GLU A 79 -1.56 11.28 -4.58
C GLU A 79 -1.11 9.83 -4.73
N LEU A 80 -0.07 9.47 -4.01
CA LEU A 80 0.47 8.12 -3.93
C LEU A 80 0.45 7.65 -2.48
N ILE A 81 0.19 6.37 -2.28
CA ILE A 81 0.39 5.72 -0.99
C ILE A 81 1.72 4.97 -1.07
N ILE A 82 2.64 5.31 -0.17
CA ILE A 82 3.95 4.66 -0.11
C ILE A 82 4.05 3.93 1.23
N SER A 83 4.30 2.63 1.17
CA SER A 83 4.57 1.81 2.34
C SER A 83 6.02 1.36 2.37
N ARG A 84 6.58 1.26 3.58
CA ARG A 84 7.89 0.68 3.80
C ARG A 84 7.76 -0.81 4.10
N THR A 85 7.38 -1.54 3.08
CA THR A 85 7.11 -2.97 3.07
C THR A 85 7.71 -3.60 1.83
N GLY A 86 7.75 -4.92 1.76
CA GLY A 86 8.17 -5.65 0.60
C GLY A 86 8.23 -7.15 0.88
N TRP A 87 8.20 -7.92 -0.19
CA TRP A 87 8.21 -9.38 -0.14
C TRP A 87 9.61 -9.97 0.05
N SER A 88 10.65 -9.27 -0.40
CA SER A 88 12.01 -9.81 -0.49
C SER A 88 12.79 -9.89 0.83
N SER A 89 12.23 -9.41 1.94
CA SER A 89 12.91 -9.22 3.23
C SER A 89 14.08 -8.22 3.19
N GLU A 90 14.28 -7.54 2.07
CA GLU A 90 15.23 -6.45 1.91
C GLU A 90 14.61 -5.10 2.25
N LEU A 91 15.45 -4.08 2.44
CA LEU A 91 14.97 -2.70 2.50
C LEU A 91 14.23 -2.39 1.21
N GLY A 92 12.98 -1.94 1.34
CA GLY A 92 12.18 -1.63 0.18
C GLY A 92 10.93 -0.84 0.48
N TYR A 93 10.28 -0.44 -0.60
CA TYR A 93 9.07 0.36 -0.59
C TYR A 93 8.09 -0.19 -1.63
N GLU A 94 6.82 -0.12 -1.30
CA GLU A 94 5.72 -0.37 -2.23
C GLU A 94 5.00 0.96 -2.46
N ILE A 95 4.78 1.29 -3.71
CA ILE A 95 4.18 2.54 -4.17
C ILE A 95 2.87 2.19 -4.87
N PHE A 96 1.78 2.73 -4.37
CA PHE A 96 0.41 2.52 -4.87
C PHE A 96 -0.18 3.80 -5.44
#